data_c0e2d17586cefa1c76557c2308d39ae0
#
_entry.id   c0e2d17586cefa1c76557c2308d39ae0
#
_cell.length_a   1.000
_cell.length_b   1.000
_cell.length_c   1.000
_cell.angle_alpha   90.00
_cell.angle_beta   90.00
_cell.angle_gamma   90.00
#
_symmetry.space_group_name_H-M   'P 1'
#
loop_
_entity.id
_entity.type
_entity.pdbx_description
1 polymer ?
#
loop_
_entity_poly.entity_id
_entity_poly.type
_entity_poly.pdbx_seq_one_letter_code
_entity_poly.pdbx_strand_id
1 'polypeptide(L)'
;MSEVATRLFRVLVVDDDTSIRKMIVAALKRDGYSFVEAANGLEALDLMRSEKPDVVVLDLMMPVLSGWDVLRERSHDAELRGIPVIIVSANRDPAVATAVDQGICAFLPKPFDIGALSALVRSCIVAR
;
A
#
# COMPACT_ATOMS: atom_id res chain seq x y z
N MET A 1 -16.00 25.07 5.60
CA MET A 1 -15.19 23.88 5.27
C MET A 1 -15.90 23.06 4.19
N SER A 2 -15.18 22.65 3.19
CA SER A 2 -15.80 21.85 2.15
C SER A 2 -15.92 20.40 2.58
N GLU A 3 -16.86 19.66 2.00
CA GLU A 3 -17.03 18.25 2.28
C GLU A 3 -15.82 17.42 1.88
N VAL A 4 -15.09 17.86 0.86
CA VAL A 4 -13.89 17.19 0.41
C VAL A 4 -12.85 17.15 1.53
N ALA A 5 -12.78 18.20 2.34
CA ALA A 5 -11.83 18.26 3.45
C ALA A 5 -12.14 17.26 4.57
N THR A 6 -13.38 16.76 4.64
CA THR A 6 -13.77 15.79 5.66
C THR A 6 -13.78 14.35 5.15
N ARG A 7 -13.50 14.15 3.86
CA ARG A 7 -13.46 12.81 3.29
C ARG A 7 -12.28 12.04 3.87
N LEU A 8 -12.58 10.84 4.40
CA LEU A 8 -11.54 9.95 4.89
C LEU A 8 -11.00 9.11 3.74
N PHE A 9 -9.71 9.19 3.52
CA PHE A 9 -9.03 8.28 2.60
C PHE A 9 -8.75 6.98 3.31
N ARG A 10 -8.87 5.88 2.59
CA ARG A 10 -8.67 4.54 3.11
C ARG A 10 -7.36 3.97 2.60
N VAL A 11 -6.54 3.46 3.50
CA VAL A 11 -5.25 2.87 3.18
C VAL A 11 -5.29 1.37 3.52
N LEU A 12 -4.88 0.54 2.58
CA LEU A 12 -4.71 -0.88 2.82
C LEU A 12 -3.25 -1.13 3.18
N VAL A 13 -3.01 -1.73 4.33
CA VAL A 13 -1.66 -2.04 4.82
C VAL A 13 -1.44 -3.55 4.72
N VAL A 14 -0.47 -3.96 3.91
CA VAL A 14 -0.20 -5.37 3.63
C VAL A 14 1.21 -5.71 4.07
N ASP A 15 1.33 -6.47 5.14
CA ASP A 15 2.61 -6.92 5.67
C ASP A 15 2.34 -8.11 6.59
N ASP A 16 3.11 -9.18 6.47
CA ASP A 16 2.94 -10.36 7.34
C ASP A 16 3.52 -10.13 8.74
N ASP A 17 4.37 -9.12 8.90
CA ASP A 17 4.93 -8.76 10.21
C ASP A 17 3.92 -7.89 10.97
N THR A 18 3.33 -8.45 12.02
CA THR A 18 2.32 -7.75 12.81
C THR A 18 2.85 -6.45 13.42
N SER A 19 4.10 -6.45 13.89
CA SER A 19 4.70 -5.26 14.52
C SER A 19 4.83 -4.12 13.53
N ILE A 20 5.31 -4.41 12.33
CA ILE A 20 5.45 -3.40 11.27
C ILE A 20 4.08 -2.89 10.86
N ARG A 21 3.13 -3.80 10.68
CA ARG A 21 1.77 -3.42 10.29
C ARG A 21 1.13 -2.49 11.33
N LYS A 22 1.29 -2.81 12.62
CA LYS A 22 0.74 -1.99 13.70
C LYS A 22 1.40 -0.62 13.78
N MET A 23 2.69 -0.56 13.52
CA MET A 23 3.41 0.72 13.49
C MET A 23 2.86 1.63 12.38
N ILE A 24 2.64 1.06 11.21
CA ILE A 24 2.09 1.81 10.06
C ILE A 24 0.67 2.27 10.37
N VAL A 25 -0.17 1.39 10.91
CA VAL A 25 -1.55 1.70 11.26
C VAL A 25 -1.63 2.85 12.27
N ALA A 26 -0.75 2.85 13.27
CA ALA A 26 -0.73 3.93 14.26
C ALA A 26 -0.45 5.28 13.61
N ALA A 27 0.48 5.31 12.66
CA ALA A 27 0.79 6.54 11.93
C ALA A 27 -0.38 7.00 11.06
N LEU A 28 -1.05 6.07 10.39
CA LEU A 28 -2.20 6.39 9.55
C LEU A 28 -3.35 6.95 10.37
N LYS A 29 -3.62 6.39 11.53
CA LYS A 29 -4.63 6.91 12.46
C LYS A 29 -4.31 8.34 12.87
N ARG A 30 -3.06 8.58 13.25
CA ARG A 30 -2.61 9.91 13.65
C ARG A 30 -2.82 10.92 12.53
N ASP A 31 -2.61 10.49 11.28
CA ASP A 31 -2.73 11.35 10.11
C ASP A 31 -4.19 11.51 9.62
N GLY A 32 -5.13 10.82 10.25
CA GLY A 32 -6.56 10.97 9.93
C GLY A 32 -7.09 10.04 8.86
N TYR A 33 -6.34 9.02 8.46
CA TYR A 33 -6.82 8.04 7.48
C TYR A 33 -7.60 6.92 8.13
N SER A 34 -8.55 6.35 7.40
CA SER A 34 -9.09 5.05 7.73
C SER A 34 -8.16 3.98 7.12
N PHE A 35 -8.25 2.76 7.62
CA PHE A 35 -7.33 1.72 7.16
C PHE A 35 -7.97 0.35 7.23
N VAL A 36 -7.44 -0.57 6.44
CA VAL A 36 -7.69 -2.00 6.54
C VAL A 36 -6.34 -2.72 6.49
N GLU A 37 -6.27 -3.92 7.03
CA GLU A 37 -5.02 -4.67 7.14
C GLU A 37 -5.13 -6.03 6.47
N ALA A 38 -4.03 -6.44 5.84
CA ALA A 38 -3.90 -7.78 5.28
C ALA A 38 -2.54 -8.35 5.69
N ALA A 39 -2.49 -9.64 5.98
CA ALA A 39 -1.28 -10.34 6.40
C ALA A 39 -0.62 -11.12 5.26
N ASN A 40 -1.26 -11.20 4.12
CA ASN A 40 -0.72 -11.89 2.94
C ASN A 40 -1.36 -11.33 1.66
N GLY A 41 -0.84 -11.78 0.53
CA GLY A 41 -1.29 -11.26 -0.77
C GLY A 41 -2.72 -11.66 -1.15
N LEU A 42 -3.17 -12.81 -0.69
CA LEU A 42 -4.53 -13.25 -0.99
C LEU A 42 -5.56 -12.36 -0.31
N GLU A 43 -5.37 -12.09 0.99
CA GLU A 43 -6.21 -11.14 1.73
C GLU A 43 -6.14 -9.76 1.10
N ALA A 44 -4.94 -9.35 0.66
CA ALA A 44 -4.75 -8.05 0.04
C ALA A 44 -5.61 -7.89 -1.22
N LEU A 45 -5.60 -8.88 -2.10
CA LEU A 45 -6.40 -8.83 -3.33
C LEU A 45 -7.89 -8.78 -3.02
N ASP A 46 -8.35 -9.58 -2.07
CA ASP A 46 -9.75 -9.57 -1.66
C ASP A 46 -10.16 -8.19 -1.14
N LEU A 47 -9.34 -7.58 -0.28
CA LEU A 47 -9.62 -6.27 0.29
C LEU A 47 -9.51 -5.16 -0.75
N MET A 48 -8.60 -5.27 -1.71
CA MET A 48 -8.53 -4.31 -2.80
C MET A 48 -9.83 -4.27 -3.59
N ARG A 49 -10.45 -5.42 -3.80
CA ARG A 49 -11.71 -5.50 -4.53
C ARG A 49 -12.90 -5.02 -3.69
N SER A 50 -12.97 -5.47 -2.43
CA SER A 50 -14.14 -5.17 -1.59
C SER A 50 -14.10 -3.77 -0.99
N GLU A 51 -12.93 -3.29 -0.58
CA GLU A 51 -12.80 -2.01 0.13
C GLU A 51 -12.38 -0.85 -0.75
N LYS A 52 -11.85 -1.14 -1.93
CA LYS A 52 -11.41 -0.14 -2.92
C LYS A 52 -10.56 0.96 -2.27
N PRO A 53 -9.41 0.60 -1.67
CA PRO A 53 -8.59 1.59 -0.96
C PRO A 53 -8.08 2.67 -1.90
N ASP A 54 -7.76 3.82 -1.31
CA ASP A 54 -7.19 4.95 -2.06
C ASP A 54 -5.70 4.77 -2.31
N VAL A 55 -5.03 3.97 -1.48
CA VAL A 55 -3.63 3.61 -1.66
C VAL A 55 -3.34 2.31 -0.91
N VAL A 56 -2.40 1.53 -1.42
CA VAL A 56 -1.95 0.27 -0.80
C VAL A 56 -0.50 0.41 -0.41
N VAL A 57 -0.19 0.09 0.85
CA VAL A 57 1.19 -0.06 1.33
C VAL A 57 1.48 -1.55 1.32
N LEU A 58 2.39 -2.00 0.47
CA LEU A 58 2.55 -3.41 0.14
C LEU A 58 3.99 -3.90 0.36
N ASP A 59 4.14 -4.91 1.21
CA ASP A 59 5.39 -5.64 1.35
C ASP A 59 5.49 -6.68 0.23
N LEU A 60 6.67 -6.84 -0.34
CA LEU A 60 6.89 -7.82 -1.40
C LEU A 60 7.13 -9.25 -0.87
N MET A 61 7.74 -9.35 0.30
CA MET A 61 8.17 -10.65 0.85
C MET A 61 7.17 -11.14 1.88
N MET A 62 6.20 -11.94 1.43
CA MET A 62 5.15 -12.48 2.29
C MET A 62 4.87 -13.94 1.92
N PRO A 63 4.38 -14.74 2.89
CA PRO A 63 3.96 -16.11 2.60
C PRO A 63 2.63 -16.16 1.85
N VAL A 64 2.25 -17.33 1.41
CA VAL A 64 1.00 -17.67 0.70
C VAL A 64 0.98 -17.07 -0.69
N LEU A 65 0.75 -15.75 -0.78
CA LEU A 65 0.80 -15.02 -2.04
C LEU A 65 1.65 -13.78 -1.79
N SER A 66 2.76 -13.66 -2.51
CA SER A 66 3.72 -12.58 -2.30
C SER A 66 3.21 -11.24 -2.83
N GLY A 67 3.91 -10.16 -2.46
CA GLY A 67 3.61 -8.84 -3.02
C GLY A 67 3.85 -8.78 -4.53
N TRP A 68 4.82 -9.58 -5.03
CA TRP A 68 5.05 -9.70 -6.48
C TRP A 68 3.80 -10.23 -7.18
N ASP A 69 3.17 -11.24 -6.58
CA ASP A 69 1.95 -11.84 -7.13
C ASP A 69 0.80 -10.85 -7.10
N VAL A 70 0.70 -10.05 -6.03
CA VAL A 70 -0.31 -8.99 -5.92
C VAL A 70 -0.13 -7.97 -7.04
N LEU A 71 1.10 -7.53 -7.29
CA LEU A 71 1.38 -6.58 -8.36
C LEU A 71 1.02 -7.14 -9.73
N ARG A 72 1.32 -8.41 -9.95
CA ARG A 72 1.00 -9.06 -11.22
C ARG A 72 -0.50 -9.12 -11.45
N GLU A 73 -1.25 -9.57 -10.44
CA GLU A 73 -2.71 -9.63 -10.53
C GLU A 73 -3.32 -8.24 -10.73
N ARG A 74 -2.79 -7.24 -10.01
CA ARG A 74 -3.23 -5.86 -10.13
C ARG A 74 -3.07 -5.35 -11.56
N SER A 75 -1.93 -5.64 -12.18
CA SER A 75 -1.63 -5.13 -13.52
C SER A 75 -2.56 -5.70 -14.59
N HIS A 76 -3.13 -6.88 -14.36
CA HIS A 76 -4.03 -7.54 -15.29
C HIS A 76 -5.51 -7.32 -14.99
N ASP A 77 -5.82 -6.59 -13.92
CA ASP A 77 -7.21 -6.38 -13.49
C ASP A 77 -7.58 -4.91 -13.64
N ALA A 78 -8.53 -4.62 -14.52
CA ALA A 78 -8.94 -3.25 -14.82
C ALA A 78 -9.47 -2.50 -13.57
N GLU A 79 -10.07 -3.22 -12.62
CA GLU A 79 -10.58 -2.62 -11.39
C GLU A 79 -9.45 -2.24 -10.43
N LEU A 80 -8.33 -2.96 -10.48
CA LEU A 80 -7.25 -2.82 -9.49
C LEU A 80 -6.10 -1.95 -9.97
N ARG A 81 -5.84 -1.91 -11.27
CA ARG A 81 -4.61 -1.29 -11.77
C ARG A 81 -4.54 0.21 -11.56
N GLY A 82 -5.68 0.86 -11.29
CA GLY A 82 -5.72 2.28 -10.97
C GLY A 82 -5.42 2.61 -9.51
N ILE A 83 -5.34 1.61 -8.64
CA ILE A 83 -5.09 1.84 -7.21
C ILE A 83 -3.58 2.09 -7.02
N PRO A 84 -3.18 3.25 -6.47
CA PRO A 84 -1.77 3.53 -6.22
C PRO A 84 -1.18 2.54 -5.21
N VAL A 85 0.05 2.11 -5.47
CA VAL A 85 0.74 1.17 -4.58
C VAL A 85 2.08 1.76 -4.16
N ILE A 86 2.34 1.74 -2.87
CA ILE A 86 3.65 2.05 -2.29
C ILE A 86 4.27 0.72 -1.89
N ILE A 87 5.40 0.40 -2.48
CA ILE A 87 6.13 -0.82 -2.14
C ILE A 87 7.03 -0.55 -0.94
N VAL A 88 6.94 -1.38 0.09
CA VAL A 88 7.84 -1.33 1.25
C VAL A 88 8.52 -2.69 1.34
N SER A 89 9.84 -2.75 1.18
CA SER A 89 10.51 -4.05 1.08
C SER A 89 11.95 -3.99 1.56
N ALA A 90 12.43 -5.13 2.06
CA ALA A 90 13.84 -5.33 2.38
C ALA A 90 14.70 -5.38 1.11
N ASN A 91 14.13 -5.71 -0.03
CA ASN A 91 14.82 -5.62 -1.32
C ASN A 91 14.93 -4.15 -1.71
N ARG A 92 16.15 -3.65 -1.83
CA ARG A 92 16.40 -2.23 -1.98
C ARG A 92 16.48 -1.76 -3.44
N ASP A 93 16.31 -2.66 -4.41
CA ASP A 93 16.37 -2.31 -5.83
C ASP A 93 14.95 -2.02 -6.35
N PRO A 94 14.59 -0.75 -6.54
CA PRO A 94 13.24 -0.40 -7.03
C PRO A 94 12.99 -0.89 -8.46
N ALA A 95 14.04 -1.14 -9.24
CA ALA A 95 13.87 -1.63 -10.61
C ALA A 95 13.17 -2.98 -10.65
N VAL A 96 13.33 -3.79 -9.60
CA VAL A 96 12.70 -5.10 -9.54
C VAL A 96 11.18 -4.96 -9.46
N ALA A 97 10.69 -4.08 -8.56
CA ALA A 97 9.27 -3.83 -8.42
C ALA A 97 8.67 -3.20 -9.68
N THR A 98 9.38 -2.22 -10.26
CA THR A 98 8.91 -1.54 -11.47
C THR A 98 8.86 -2.47 -12.67
N ALA A 99 9.74 -3.45 -12.72
CA ALA A 99 9.73 -4.44 -13.81
C ALA A 99 8.47 -5.30 -13.78
N VAL A 100 7.88 -5.50 -12.60
CA VAL A 100 6.65 -6.28 -12.47
C VAL A 100 5.43 -5.43 -12.78
N ASP A 101 5.40 -4.20 -12.26
CA ASP A 101 4.26 -3.30 -12.45
C ASP A 101 4.74 -1.85 -12.44
N GLN A 102 4.68 -1.21 -13.61
CA GLN A 102 5.14 0.17 -13.77
C GLN A 102 4.16 1.19 -13.18
N GLY A 103 3.00 0.74 -12.70
CA GLY A 103 2.00 1.61 -12.11
C GLY A 103 2.17 1.85 -10.61
N ILE A 104 3.28 1.42 -10.02
CA ILE A 104 3.52 1.69 -8.58
C ILE A 104 3.79 3.19 -8.37
N CYS A 105 3.32 3.70 -7.23
CA CYS A 105 3.48 5.12 -6.90
C CYS A 105 4.84 5.42 -6.29
N ALA A 106 5.34 4.54 -5.40
CA ALA A 106 6.58 4.80 -4.70
C ALA A 106 7.19 3.49 -4.18
N PHE A 107 8.47 3.55 -3.88
CA PHE A 107 9.23 2.46 -3.30
C PHE A 107 9.95 2.98 -2.05
N LEU A 108 9.80 2.27 -0.92
CA LEU A 108 10.45 2.63 0.33
C LEU A 108 11.17 1.41 0.90
N PRO A 109 12.50 1.40 0.95
CA PRO A 109 13.24 0.25 1.47
C PRO A 109 13.13 0.15 2.99
N LYS A 110 13.11 -1.08 3.50
CA LYS A 110 13.18 -1.35 4.94
C LYS A 110 14.64 -1.36 5.41
N PRO A 111 14.95 -0.91 6.62
CA PRO A 111 14.06 -0.22 7.54
C PRO A 111 13.77 1.20 7.06
N PHE A 112 12.60 1.71 7.37
CA PHE A 112 12.17 3.03 6.91
C PHE A 112 11.78 3.92 8.08
N ASP A 113 11.83 5.23 7.84
CA ASP A 113 11.32 6.24 8.75
C ASP A 113 9.81 6.37 8.56
N ILE A 114 9.05 6.34 9.65
CA ILE A 114 7.59 6.40 9.58
C ILE A 114 7.11 7.73 8.97
N GLY A 115 7.84 8.81 9.22
CA GLY A 115 7.54 10.10 8.62
C GLY A 115 7.67 10.10 7.11
N ALA A 116 8.66 9.36 6.60
CA ALA A 116 8.84 9.20 5.14
C ALA A 116 7.66 8.45 4.54
N LEU A 117 7.17 7.42 5.22
CA LEU A 117 6.00 6.69 4.75
C LEU A 117 4.76 7.58 4.74
N SER A 118 4.53 8.34 5.81
CA SER A 118 3.41 9.28 5.89
C SER A 118 3.43 10.28 4.74
N ALA A 119 4.61 10.79 4.41
CA ALA A 119 4.76 11.74 3.30
C ALA A 119 4.43 11.09 1.96
N LEU A 120 4.85 9.85 1.76
CA LEU A 120 4.56 9.12 0.52
C LEU A 120 3.08 8.80 0.39
N VAL A 121 2.41 8.40 1.47
CA VAL A 121 0.97 8.14 1.45
C VAL A 121 0.23 9.40 1.01
N ARG A 122 0.55 10.54 1.62
CA ARG A 122 -0.08 11.81 1.25
C ARG A 122 0.17 12.16 -0.21
N SER A 123 1.39 11.99 -0.66
CA SER A 123 1.79 12.29 -2.04
C SER A 123 1.03 11.43 -3.04
N CYS A 124 0.90 10.14 -2.77
CA CYS A 124 0.23 9.22 -3.69
C CYS A 124 -1.28 9.47 -3.76
N ILE A 125 -1.90 9.86 -2.63
CA ILE A 125 -3.32 10.20 -2.62
C ILE A 125 -3.57 11.49 -3.40
N VAL A 126 -2.74 12.51 -3.20
CA VAL A 126 -2.89 13.80 -3.88
C VAL A 126 -2.66 13.68 -5.38
N ALA A 127 -1.70 12.84 -5.79
CA ALA A 127 -1.37 12.64 -7.20
C ALA A 127 -2.47 11.91 -7.97
N ARG A 128 -3.38 11.25 -7.26
CA ARG A 128 -4.45 10.48 -7.87
C ARG A 128 -5.54 11.42 -8.40
#